data_ca3c7f341fce98840b8b9b97176b2300
#
_entry.id   ca3c7f341fce98840b8b9b97176b2300
#
_cell.length_a   1.000
_cell.length_b   1.000
_cell.length_c   1.000
_cell.angle_alpha   90.00
_cell.angle_beta   90.00
_cell.angle_gamma   90.00
#
_symmetry.space_group_name_H-M   'P 1'
#
loop_
_entity.id
_entity.type
_entity.pdbx_description
1 polymer ?
#
loop_
_entity_poly.entity_id
_entity_poly.type
_entity_poly.pdbx_seq_one_letter_code
_entity_poly.pdbx_strand_id
1 'polypeptide(L)'
;MTRTILLAALLALFPTQIFGQEKKAPPLTLKSIEGKIVRLSDYRGKVVLLNFWATWCPPCGAEMPALVKLQKEYGSEGLQIIGITYPPEELARVRKFTRGLKVNFPVALGTRETKAGFTPDPTLPLTVIIDREGTLRGVIVGILLPGEFDEQIKPLLRPQPIEGEKTDVQKSN
;
A
#
# COMPACT_ATOMS: atom_id res chain seq x y z
N MET A 1 25.36 -34.99 -59.21
CA MET A 1 25.56 -33.58 -58.81
C MET A 1 24.35 -33.15 -58.00
N THR A 2 24.40 -33.35 -56.70
CA THR A 2 23.25 -33.12 -55.79
C THR A 2 23.61 -32.01 -54.84
N ARG A 3 23.01 -30.83 -55.03
CA ARG A 3 23.21 -29.66 -54.16
C ARG A 3 22.32 -29.77 -52.95
N THR A 4 22.90 -30.05 -51.80
CA THR A 4 22.25 -30.10 -50.49
C THR A 4 22.12 -28.66 -49.98
N ILE A 5 20.89 -28.12 -49.88
CA ILE A 5 20.60 -26.83 -49.33
C ILE A 5 20.41 -27.03 -47.80
N LEU A 6 21.37 -26.55 -47.01
CA LEU A 6 21.28 -26.44 -45.55
C LEU A 6 20.40 -25.20 -45.19
N LEU A 7 19.15 -25.48 -44.80
CA LEU A 7 18.31 -24.47 -44.16
C LEU A 7 18.72 -24.35 -42.70
N ALA A 8 19.48 -23.30 -42.36
CA ALA A 8 19.74 -22.91 -40.97
C ALA A 8 18.51 -22.24 -40.38
N ALA A 9 17.77 -22.98 -39.55
CA ALA A 9 16.68 -22.47 -38.77
C ALA A 9 17.25 -21.58 -37.63
N LEU A 10 17.23 -20.26 -37.81
CA LEU A 10 17.56 -19.27 -36.76
C LEU A 10 16.39 -19.23 -35.76
N LEU A 11 16.47 -20.03 -34.71
CA LEU A 11 15.55 -19.96 -33.57
C LEU A 11 15.83 -18.63 -32.86
N ALA A 12 15.00 -17.62 -33.09
CA ALA A 12 15.00 -16.38 -32.34
C ALA A 12 14.58 -16.70 -30.90
N LEU A 13 15.54 -16.74 -29.98
CA LEU A 13 15.33 -16.73 -28.53
C LEU A 13 14.73 -15.36 -28.14
N PHE A 14 13.41 -15.23 -28.20
CA PHE A 14 12.74 -14.14 -27.53
C PHE A 14 12.87 -14.38 -26.02
N PRO A 15 13.49 -13.48 -25.25
CA PRO A 15 13.44 -13.57 -23.80
C PRO A 15 11.97 -13.38 -23.40
N THR A 16 11.31 -14.45 -22.97
CA THR A 16 10.03 -14.36 -22.28
C THR A 16 10.29 -13.62 -20.98
N GLN A 17 10.01 -12.33 -20.99
CA GLN A 17 9.94 -11.52 -19.79
C GLN A 17 8.82 -12.12 -18.93
N ILE A 18 9.20 -12.89 -17.92
CA ILE A 18 8.30 -13.33 -16.86
C ILE A 18 8.03 -12.06 -16.03
N PHE A 19 7.10 -11.24 -16.49
CA PHE A 19 6.48 -10.23 -15.64
C PHE A 19 5.74 -10.98 -14.54
N GLY A 20 6.33 -11.07 -13.37
CA GLY A 20 5.62 -11.48 -12.17
C GLY A 20 4.35 -10.62 -12.07
N GLN A 21 3.17 -11.25 -12.10
CA GLN A 21 1.90 -10.50 -12.04
C GLN A 21 1.89 -9.69 -10.75
N GLU A 22 2.04 -8.38 -10.88
CA GLU A 22 1.89 -7.46 -9.76
C GLU A 22 0.47 -7.59 -9.19
N LYS A 23 0.37 -8.04 -7.95
CA LYS A 23 -0.93 -8.29 -7.31
C LYS A 23 -1.60 -6.95 -6.98
N LYS A 24 -2.63 -6.59 -7.70
CA LYS A 24 -3.46 -5.43 -7.39
C LYS A 24 -4.20 -5.62 -6.06
N ALA A 25 -4.30 -4.54 -5.29
CA ALA A 25 -5.10 -4.53 -4.08
C ALA A 25 -6.57 -4.80 -4.41
N PRO A 26 -7.26 -5.65 -3.66
CA PRO A 26 -8.69 -5.88 -3.85
C PRO A 26 -9.48 -4.57 -3.63
N PRO A 27 -10.67 -4.43 -4.26
CA PRO A 27 -11.50 -3.27 -4.02
C PRO A 27 -11.91 -3.18 -2.56
N LEU A 28 -11.87 -1.97 -2.00
CA LEU A 28 -12.27 -1.70 -0.63
C LEU A 28 -13.26 -0.54 -0.62
N THR A 29 -14.41 -0.75 0.01
CA THR A 29 -15.39 0.29 0.30
C THR A 29 -15.94 0.06 1.69
N LEU A 30 -15.68 1.00 2.59
CA LEU A 30 -16.10 0.94 3.99
C LEU A 30 -16.77 2.24 4.41
N LYS A 31 -17.52 2.20 5.51
CA LYS A 31 -18.05 3.38 6.17
C LYS A 31 -17.09 3.83 7.27
N SER A 32 -16.69 5.09 7.24
CA SER A 32 -15.85 5.68 8.29
C SER A 32 -16.62 5.87 9.59
N ILE A 33 -15.88 6.08 10.67
CA ILE A 33 -16.48 6.39 11.98
C ILE A 33 -17.26 7.71 11.99
N GLU A 34 -17.01 8.62 11.03
CA GLU A 34 -17.77 9.85 10.81
C GLU A 34 -18.98 9.65 9.89
N GLY A 35 -19.20 8.44 9.37
CA GLY A 35 -20.30 8.10 8.49
C GLY A 35 -20.05 8.33 6.99
N LYS A 36 -18.87 8.78 6.61
CA LYS A 36 -18.45 8.96 5.20
C LYS A 36 -18.07 7.64 4.56
N ILE A 37 -18.23 7.54 3.25
CA ILE A 37 -17.72 6.39 2.51
C ILE A 37 -16.23 6.59 2.22
N VAL A 38 -15.44 5.57 2.51
CA VAL A 38 -14.00 5.47 2.22
C VAL A 38 -13.83 4.38 1.17
N ARG A 39 -13.38 4.74 -0.02
CA ARG A 39 -13.05 3.80 -1.10
C ARG A 39 -11.56 3.84 -1.36
N LEU A 40 -10.95 2.68 -1.51
CA LEU A 40 -9.53 2.61 -1.86
C LEU A 40 -9.25 3.29 -3.21
N SER A 41 -10.19 3.21 -4.15
CA SER A 41 -10.10 3.87 -5.46
C SER A 41 -9.94 5.39 -5.40
N ASP A 42 -10.43 6.03 -4.33
CA ASP A 42 -10.38 7.49 -4.17
C ASP A 42 -8.96 7.98 -3.83
N TYR A 43 -8.05 7.05 -3.55
CA TYR A 43 -6.66 7.31 -3.20
C TYR A 43 -5.66 6.89 -4.29
N ARG A 44 -6.12 6.70 -5.53
CA ARG A 44 -5.21 6.48 -6.66
C ARG A 44 -4.21 7.64 -6.80
N GLY A 45 -2.97 7.33 -7.15
CA GLY A 45 -1.87 8.29 -7.17
C GLY A 45 -1.23 8.55 -5.80
N LYS A 46 -1.74 7.92 -4.72
CA LYS A 46 -1.14 7.98 -3.37
C LYS A 46 -0.58 6.63 -2.96
N VAL A 47 0.44 6.66 -2.13
CA VAL A 47 0.88 5.48 -1.37
C VAL A 47 -0.08 5.32 -0.20
N VAL A 48 -0.77 4.17 -0.12
CA VAL A 48 -1.78 3.91 0.90
C VAL A 48 -1.27 2.89 1.91
N LEU A 49 -1.36 3.23 3.18
CA LEU A 49 -1.16 2.29 4.29
C LEU A 49 -2.52 1.93 4.89
N LEU A 50 -2.95 0.68 4.70
CA LEU A 50 -4.11 0.15 5.40
C LEU A 50 -3.62 -0.45 6.73
N ASN A 51 -3.84 0.28 7.81
CA ASN A 51 -3.46 -0.17 9.15
C ASN A 51 -4.65 -0.85 9.83
N PHE A 52 -4.55 -2.15 10.07
CA PHE A 52 -5.54 -2.95 10.81
C PHE A 52 -5.21 -2.94 12.30
N TRP A 53 -6.16 -2.53 13.12
CA TRP A 53 -5.98 -2.31 14.55
C TRP A 53 -7.26 -2.52 15.35
N ALA A 54 -7.15 -2.47 16.69
CA ALA A 54 -8.29 -2.55 17.61
C ALA A 54 -8.06 -1.72 18.87
N THR A 55 -9.12 -1.26 19.51
CA THR A 55 -9.02 -0.45 20.75
C THR A 55 -8.51 -1.26 21.95
N TRP A 56 -8.70 -2.56 21.95
CA TRP A 56 -8.24 -3.50 22.98
C TRP A 56 -6.83 -4.06 22.73
N CYS A 57 -6.18 -3.65 21.65
CA CYS A 57 -4.83 -4.09 21.26
C CYS A 57 -3.78 -3.07 21.78
N PRO A 58 -3.05 -3.37 22.87
CA PRO A 58 -2.10 -2.42 23.45
C PRO A 58 -1.00 -1.96 22.47
N PRO A 59 -0.35 -2.86 21.67
CA PRO A 59 0.65 -2.42 20.69
C PRO A 59 0.05 -1.52 19.60
N CYS A 60 -1.23 -1.71 19.23
CA CYS A 60 -1.90 -0.81 18.28
C CYS A 60 -2.02 0.61 18.83
N GLY A 61 -2.35 0.74 20.13
CA GLY A 61 -2.41 2.05 20.77
C GLY A 61 -1.03 2.73 20.85
N ALA A 62 0.01 1.94 21.09
CA ALA A 62 1.40 2.43 21.14
C ALA A 62 1.91 2.92 19.77
N GLU A 63 1.47 2.30 18.67
CA GLU A 63 1.83 2.67 17.29
C GLU A 63 1.15 3.96 16.82
N MET A 64 -0.08 4.22 17.25
CA MET A 64 -0.94 5.27 16.71
C MET A 64 -0.30 6.68 16.68
N PRO A 65 0.43 7.16 17.70
CA PRO A 65 1.10 8.45 17.65
C PRO A 65 2.14 8.55 16.52
N ALA A 66 2.85 7.45 16.20
CA ALA A 66 3.79 7.40 15.11
C ALA A 66 3.07 7.51 13.75
N LEU A 67 1.97 6.80 13.56
CA LEU A 67 1.13 6.91 12.36
C LEU A 67 0.57 8.32 12.17
N VAL A 68 0.11 8.97 13.24
CA VAL A 68 -0.35 10.37 13.21
C VAL A 68 0.77 11.31 12.75
N LYS A 69 1.99 11.11 13.24
CA LYS A 69 3.16 11.88 12.83
C LYS A 69 3.48 11.65 11.35
N LEU A 70 3.52 10.40 10.88
CA LEU A 70 3.80 10.05 9.49
C LEU A 70 2.76 10.66 8.55
N GLN A 71 1.45 10.57 8.87
CA GLN A 71 0.40 11.19 8.06
C GLN A 71 0.57 12.71 7.97
N LYS A 72 0.95 13.36 9.06
CA LYS A 72 1.19 14.81 9.09
C LYS A 72 2.41 15.19 8.26
N GLU A 73 3.49 14.43 8.35
CA GLU A 73 4.77 14.70 7.71
C GLU A 73 4.73 14.43 6.20
N TYR A 74 4.23 13.25 5.81
CA TYR A 74 4.28 12.77 4.42
C TYR A 74 2.95 12.87 3.66
N GLY A 75 1.88 13.35 4.29
CA GLY A 75 0.57 13.46 3.63
C GLY A 75 0.59 14.34 2.38
N SER A 76 1.33 15.45 2.40
CA SER A 76 1.54 16.33 1.23
C SER A 76 2.44 15.70 0.15
N GLU A 77 3.28 14.72 0.50
CA GLU A 77 4.12 13.97 -0.42
C GLU A 77 3.38 12.77 -1.07
N GLY A 78 2.10 12.60 -0.70
CA GLY A 78 1.25 11.56 -1.27
C GLY A 78 1.08 10.32 -0.40
N LEU A 79 1.44 10.35 0.89
CA LEU A 79 1.07 9.30 1.83
C LEU A 79 -0.40 9.45 2.25
N GLN A 80 -1.10 8.33 2.31
CA GLN A 80 -2.43 8.24 2.92
C GLN A 80 -2.51 7.03 3.84
N ILE A 81 -2.74 7.27 5.11
CA ILE A 81 -3.04 6.21 6.07
C ILE A 81 -4.57 6.05 6.17
N ILE A 82 -5.05 4.82 6.23
CA ILE A 82 -6.44 4.47 6.49
C ILE A 82 -6.43 3.45 7.63
N GLY A 83 -6.91 3.85 8.80
CA GLY A 83 -7.09 2.94 9.93
C GLY A 83 -8.35 2.10 9.74
N ILE A 84 -8.24 0.79 9.90
CA ILE A 84 -9.36 -0.14 9.80
C ILE A 84 -9.47 -0.89 11.11
N THR A 85 -10.56 -0.68 11.88
CA THR A 85 -10.79 -1.44 13.10
C THR A 85 -11.20 -2.86 12.77
N TYR A 86 -10.65 -3.82 13.53
CA TYR A 86 -10.89 -5.24 13.33
C TYR A 86 -10.58 -6.03 14.62
N PRO A 87 -11.40 -6.99 15.04
CA PRO A 87 -12.78 -7.27 14.58
C PRO A 87 -13.73 -6.10 14.82
N PRO A 88 -15.02 -6.21 14.42
CA PRO A 88 -15.97 -5.11 14.62
C PRO A 88 -16.01 -4.64 16.07
N GLU A 89 -15.93 -3.34 16.26
CA GLU A 89 -15.94 -2.72 17.57
C GLU A 89 -17.09 -1.71 17.71
N GLU A 90 -17.43 -1.41 18.96
CA GLU A 90 -18.42 -0.39 19.25
C GLU A 90 -17.95 0.99 18.78
N LEU A 91 -18.73 1.64 17.93
CA LEU A 91 -18.41 2.92 17.31
C LEU A 91 -18.04 4.02 18.33
N ALA A 92 -18.75 4.07 19.46
CA ALA A 92 -18.49 5.05 20.50
C ALA A 92 -17.09 4.88 21.13
N ARG A 93 -16.66 3.65 21.34
CA ARG A 93 -15.33 3.31 21.85
C ARG A 93 -14.23 3.73 20.84
N VAL A 94 -14.41 3.37 19.57
CA VAL A 94 -13.45 3.74 18.51
C VAL A 94 -13.33 5.26 18.42
N ARG A 95 -14.44 5.99 18.40
CA ARG A 95 -14.44 7.46 18.36
C ARG A 95 -13.75 8.10 19.59
N LYS A 96 -13.96 7.56 20.79
CA LYS A 96 -13.29 8.03 22.00
C LYS A 96 -11.77 7.82 21.90
N PHE A 97 -11.36 6.64 21.46
CA PHE A 97 -9.95 6.26 21.30
C PHE A 97 -9.24 7.17 20.29
N THR A 98 -9.78 7.30 19.08
CA THR A 98 -9.17 8.10 18.00
C THR A 98 -9.09 9.58 18.33
N ARG A 99 -10.11 10.13 19.01
CA ARG A 99 -10.06 11.53 19.50
C ARG A 99 -8.98 11.72 20.56
N GLY A 100 -8.84 10.77 21.50
CA GLY A 100 -7.82 10.85 22.54
C GLY A 100 -6.41 10.87 21.99
N LEU A 101 -6.14 10.14 20.92
CA LEU A 101 -4.84 10.06 20.23
C LEU A 101 -4.70 11.06 19.08
N LYS A 102 -5.68 11.95 18.88
CA LYS A 102 -5.67 12.99 17.82
C LYS A 102 -5.42 12.41 16.42
N VAL A 103 -6.03 11.25 16.10
CA VAL A 103 -5.90 10.59 14.81
C VAL A 103 -6.33 11.56 13.69
N ASN A 104 -5.48 11.73 12.69
CA ASN A 104 -5.61 12.73 11.61
C ASN A 104 -5.78 12.12 10.23
N PHE A 105 -6.18 10.85 10.18
CA PHE A 105 -6.46 10.11 8.94
C PHE A 105 -7.81 9.38 9.06
N PRO A 106 -8.43 8.97 7.92
CA PRO A 106 -9.69 8.24 7.93
C PRO A 106 -9.62 6.95 8.75
N VAL A 107 -10.64 6.74 9.57
CA VAL A 107 -10.82 5.47 10.31
C VAL A 107 -12.14 4.85 9.88
N ALA A 108 -12.10 3.59 9.45
CA ALA A 108 -13.24 2.84 9.00
C ALA A 108 -13.48 1.58 9.86
N LEU A 109 -14.72 1.12 9.86
CA LEU A 109 -15.09 -0.11 10.53
C LEU A 109 -14.93 -1.27 9.54
N GLY A 110 -14.00 -2.16 9.82
CA GLY A 110 -13.76 -3.35 9.01
C GLY A 110 -14.38 -4.61 9.61
N THR A 111 -14.27 -5.70 8.84
CA THR A 111 -14.67 -7.05 9.25
C THR A 111 -13.50 -8.03 9.08
N ARG A 112 -13.70 -9.29 9.48
CA ARG A 112 -12.70 -10.35 9.23
C ARG A 112 -12.45 -10.54 7.74
N GLU A 113 -13.50 -10.50 6.95
CA GLU A 113 -13.47 -10.64 5.50
C GLU A 113 -12.71 -9.47 4.86
N THR A 114 -12.90 -8.24 5.38
CA THR A 114 -12.14 -7.06 4.94
C THR A 114 -10.63 -7.31 5.06
N LYS A 115 -10.18 -7.79 6.21
CA LYS A 115 -8.75 -8.07 6.43
C LYS A 115 -8.26 -9.26 5.60
N ALA A 116 -9.05 -10.34 5.56
CA ALA A 116 -8.72 -11.56 4.82
C ALA A 116 -8.55 -11.32 3.30
N GLY A 117 -9.22 -10.31 2.75
CA GLY A 117 -9.04 -9.89 1.36
C GLY A 117 -7.62 -9.39 1.05
N PHE A 118 -6.91 -8.87 2.03
CA PHE A 118 -5.55 -8.34 1.89
C PHE A 118 -4.48 -9.31 2.38
N THR A 119 -4.71 -10.00 3.49
CA THR A 119 -3.77 -10.91 4.12
C THR A 119 -4.48 -11.96 4.97
N PRO A 120 -4.01 -13.21 4.98
CA PRO A 120 -4.52 -14.25 5.87
C PRO A 120 -4.02 -14.10 7.33
N ASP A 121 -2.98 -13.28 7.57
CA ASP A 121 -2.38 -13.13 8.89
C ASP A 121 -3.39 -12.54 9.91
N PRO A 122 -3.66 -13.19 11.06
CA PRO A 122 -4.62 -12.72 12.05
C PRO A 122 -4.07 -11.63 12.98
N THR A 123 -2.76 -11.37 12.97
CA THR A 123 -2.06 -10.49 13.92
C THR A 123 -2.54 -9.04 13.86
N LEU A 124 -2.45 -8.33 15.00
CA LEU A 124 -2.65 -6.88 15.14
C LEU A 124 -1.50 -6.28 15.99
N PRO A 125 -1.06 -5.04 15.68
CA PRO A 125 -1.38 -4.30 14.47
C PRO A 125 -0.81 -4.94 13.22
N LEU A 126 -1.34 -4.56 12.04
CA LEU A 126 -0.83 -5.03 10.76
C LEU A 126 -1.04 -3.92 9.73
N THR A 127 0.00 -3.64 8.96
CA THR A 127 -0.04 -2.61 7.92
C THR A 127 0.17 -3.22 6.54
N VAL A 128 -0.79 -3.02 5.63
CA VAL A 128 -0.69 -3.37 4.21
C VAL A 128 -0.22 -2.15 3.44
N ILE A 129 0.82 -2.31 2.63
CA ILE A 129 1.42 -1.25 1.80
C ILE A 129 0.88 -1.37 0.37
N ILE A 130 0.32 -0.28 -0.14
CA ILE A 130 -0.22 -0.19 -1.51
C ILE A 130 0.41 1.02 -2.18
N ASP A 131 0.93 0.84 -3.37
CA ASP A 131 1.56 1.92 -4.13
C ASP A 131 0.55 2.84 -4.84
N ARG A 132 1.06 3.82 -5.57
CA ARG A 132 0.28 4.82 -6.31
C ARG A 132 -0.62 4.20 -7.39
N GLU A 133 -0.20 3.07 -7.97
CA GLU A 133 -0.91 2.30 -9.01
C GLU A 133 -1.92 1.31 -8.41
N GLY A 134 -1.99 1.24 -7.06
CA GLY A 134 -2.87 0.34 -6.32
C GLY A 134 -2.38 -1.11 -6.31
N THR A 135 -1.08 -1.33 -6.41
CA THR A 135 -0.45 -2.64 -6.30
C THR A 135 -0.05 -2.91 -4.86
N LEU A 136 -0.26 -4.13 -4.38
CA LEU A 136 0.22 -4.58 -3.08
C LEU A 136 1.75 -4.69 -3.11
N ARG A 137 2.42 -3.96 -2.22
CA ARG A 137 3.89 -3.94 -2.13
C ARG A 137 4.42 -4.71 -0.93
N GLY A 138 3.64 -4.85 0.12
CA GLY A 138 4.06 -5.58 1.31
C GLY A 138 3.03 -5.59 2.42
N VAL A 139 3.36 -6.35 3.44
CA VAL A 139 2.61 -6.44 4.70
C VAL A 139 3.62 -6.39 5.85
N ILE A 140 3.42 -5.44 6.77
CA ILE A 140 4.19 -5.34 8.00
C ILE A 140 3.33 -5.88 9.13
N VAL A 141 3.81 -6.91 9.81
CA VAL A 141 3.14 -7.55 10.94
C VAL A 141 3.72 -7.02 12.25
N GLY A 142 2.86 -6.51 13.10
CA GLY A 142 3.29 -5.80 14.31
C GLY A 142 3.38 -4.29 14.11
N ILE A 143 4.05 -3.61 15.03
CA ILE A 143 4.23 -2.15 15.01
C ILE A 143 5.12 -1.75 13.83
N LEU A 144 4.68 -0.78 13.03
CA LEU A 144 5.49 -0.18 11.97
C LEU A 144 6.66 0.58 12.58
N LEU A 145 7.86 0.07 12.39
CA LEU A 145 9.10 0.68 12.89
C LEU A 145 9.62 1.75 11.90
N PRO A 146 10.39 2.75 12.39
CA PRO A 146 10.98 3.78 11.52
C PRO A 146 11.84 3.21 10.39
N GLY A 147 12.63 2.16 10.63
CA GLY A 147 13.43 1.49 9.60
C GLY A 147 12.58 0.88 8.49
N GLU A 148 11.47 0.23 8.84
CA GLU A 148 10.56 -0.36 7.86
C GLU A 148 9.87 0.72 7.01
N PHE A 149 9.54 1.86 7.61
CA PHE A 149 9.02 3.00 6.86
C PHE A 149 10.04 3.53 5.86
N ASP A 150 11.28 3.74 6.29
CA ASP A 150 12.35 4.27 5.43
C ASP A 150 12.70 3.31 4.30
N GLU A 151 12.69 2.00 4.54
CA GLU A 151 13.06 0.99 3.55
C GLU A 151 11.93 0.65 2.58
N GLN A 152 10.70 0.47 3.07
CA GLN A 152 9.61 -0.10 2.27
C GLN A 152 8.61 0.95 1.76
N ILE A 153 8.42 2.06 2.47
CA ILE A 153 7.35 3.03 2.18
C ILE A 153 7.91 4.31 1.55
N LYS A 154 8.93 4.88 2.15
CA LYS A 154 9.50 6.17 1.71
C LYS A 154 10.00 6.17 0.25
N PRO A 155 10.58 5.09 -0.30
CA PRO A 155 10.92 5.03 -1.72
C PRO A 155 9.70 5.14 -2.65
N LEU A 156 8.52 4.64 -2.23
CA LEU A 156 7.28 4.72 -3.00
C LEU A 156 6.69 6.14 -3.04
N LEU A 157 7.06 7.00 -2.08
CA LEU A 157 6.62 8.40 -2.03
C LEU A 157 7.35 9.29 -3.04
N ARG A 158 8.53 8.89 -3.50
CA ARG A 158 9.25 9.63 -4.53
C ARG A 158 8.46 9.59 -5.84
N PRO A 159 8.38 10.72 -6.59
CA PRO A 159 7.83 10.68 -7.93
C PRO A 159 8.58 9.62 -8.75
N GLN A 160 7.86 8.66 -9.31
CA GLN A 160 8.48 7.73 -10.26
C GLN A 160 8.88 8.54 -11.49
N PRO A 161 10.10 8.38 -12.04
CA PRO A 161 10.43 8.92 -13.34
C PRO A 161 9.39 8.42 -14.35
N ILE A 162 8.79 9.32 -15.10
CA ILE A 162 7.90 8.94 -16.20
C ILE A 162 8.76 8.12 -17.15
N GLU A 163 8.49 6.80 -17.28
CA GLU A 163 9.14 5.97 -18.32
C GLU A 163 8.75 6.55 -19.68
N GLY A 164 9.62 7.38 -20.24
CA GLY A 164 9.37 8.05 -21.54
C GLY A 164 10.22 9.28 -21.79
N GLU A 165 10.80 9.91 -20.79
CA GLU A 165 11.72 11.02 -21.02
C GLU A 165 13.15 10.50 -21.30
N LYS A 166 13.33 10.01 -22.53
CA LYS A 166 14.67 9.88 -23.10
C LYS A 166 15.29 11.27 -23.11
N THR A 167 16.20 11.51 -22.18
CA THR A 167 17.08 12.66 -22.24
C THR A 167 17.90 12.57 -23.54
N ASP A 168 17.42 13.22 -24.61
CA ASP A 168 18.24 13.60 -25.74
C ASP A 168 19.26 14.65 -25.29
N VAL A 169 20.29 14.18 -24.58
CA VAL A 169 21.52 14.95 -24.47
C VAL A 169 22.24 14.80 -25.80
N GLN A 170 21.75 15.56 -26.79
CA GLN A 170 22.41 15.71 -28.07
C GLN A 170 23.70 16.47 -27.83
N LYS A 171 24.81 15.80 -28.09
CA LYS A 171 26.12 16.40 -28.28
C LYS A 171 26.01 17.63 -29.22
N SER A 172 26.35 18.80 -28.72
CA SER A 172 26.81 19.88 -29.56
C SER A 172 28.30 20.09 -29.31
N ASN A 173 29.06 19.70 -30.25
CA ASN A 173 30.48 20.03 -30.44
C ASN A 173 30.58 21.41 -31.02
#